data_b75c5109b6f56ace8cbf93aec24f9c41
#
_entry.id   b75c5109b6f56ace8cbf93aec24f9c41
#
_cell.length_a   1.000
_cell.length_b   1.000
_cell.length_c   1.000
_cell.angle_alpha   90.00
_cell.angle_beta   90.00
_cell.angle_gamma   90.00
#
_symmetry.space_group_name_H-M   'P 1'
#
loop_
_entity.id
_entity.type
_entity.pdbx_description
1 polymer ?
#
loop_
_entity_poly.entity_id
_entity_poly.type
_entity_poly.pdbx_seq_one_letter_code
_entity_poly.pdbx_strand_id
1 'polypeptide(L)'
;MNMEDLVEQIYDKRSKEYFLESYSSYQNSFYRSAIVTLWNLVICDVFFKLEKLHDTYDDSVAGEILDKFIKLMKQNNPTNWELNLLEEISSRIHLIDSIELEKFKHLQKLRHLSAHPIIEKDN
;
A
#
# COMPACT_ATOMS: atom_id res chain seq x y z
N MET A 1 21.66 -5.16 -8.25
CA MET A 1 20.26 -5.35 -8.70
C MET A 1 19.76 -4.05 -9.29
N ASN A 2 19.36 -4.04 -10.54
CA ASN A 2 18.83 -2.83 -11.17
C ASN A 2 17.30 -2.77 -11.02
N MET A 3 16.69 -1.67 -11.44
CA MET A 3 15.25 -1.48 -11.34
C MET A 3 14.44 -2.45 -12.18
N GLU A 4 14.96 -2.85 -13.35
CA GLU A 4 14.31 -3.84 -14.21
C GLU A 4 14.18 -5.18 -13.51
N ASP A 5 15.22 -5.61 -12.79
CA ASP A 5 15.19 -6.86 -12.01
C ASP A 5 14.17 -6.78 -10.88
N LEU A 6 14.06 -5.61 -10.20
CA LEU A 6 13.05 -5.40 -9.15
C LEU A 6 11.64 -5.48 -9.70
N VAL A 7 11.38 -4.89 -10.86
CA VAL A 7 10.08 -4.93 -11.52
C VAL A 7 9.67 -6.36 -11.85
N GLU A 8 10.60 -7.17 -12.35
CA GLU A 8 10.34 -8.57 -12.69
C GLU A 8 9.99 -9.41 -11.46
N GLN A 9 10.50 -9.04 -10.28
CA GLN A 9 10.22 -9.75 -9.02
C GLN A 9 8.84 -9.42 -8.45
N ILE A 10 8.18 -8.37 -8.91
CA ILE A 10 6.83 -8.03 -8.47
C ILE A 10 5.86 -9.01 -9.08
N TYR A 11 5.18 -9.76 -8.22
CA TYR A 11 4.34 -10.89 -8.59
C TYR A 11 3.13 -10.49 -9.44
N ASP A 12 2.42 -9.44 -9.06
CA ASP A 12 1.18 -9.05 -9.71
C ASP A 12 1.43 -7.91 -10.71
N LYS A 13 0.91 -8.08 -11.93
CA LYS A 13 1.03 -7.09 -13.00
C LYS A 13 0.47 -5.71 -12.59
N ARG A 14 -0.61 -5.69 -11.82
CA ARG A 14 -1.24 -4.45 -11.36
C ARG A 14 -0.30 -3.67 -10.43
N SER A 15 0.41 -4.38 -9.56
CA SER A 15 1.44 -3.78 -8.70
C SER A 15 2.62 -3.23 -9.48
N LYS A 16 3.01 -3.89 -10.57
CA LYS A 16 4.08 -3.41 -11.45
C LYS A 16 3.78 -2.05 -12.04
N GLU A 17 2.54 -1.79 -12.43
CA GLU A 17 2.13 -0.51 -12.98
C GLU A 17 2.31 0.63 -11.97
N TYR A 18 1.89 0.42 -10.71
CA TYR A 18 2.11 1.40 -9.64
C TYR A 18 3.59 1.63 -9.36
N PHE A 19 4.39 0.57 -9.37
CA PHE A 19 5.83 0.68 -9.17
C PHE A 19 6.48 1.54 -10.26
N LEU A 20 6.16 1.27 -11.51
CA LEU A 20 6.71 2.01 -12.66
C LEU A 20 6.31 3.48 -12.62
N GLU A 21 5.07 3.78 -12.26
CA GLU A 21 4.59 5.15 -12.10
C GLU A 21 5.34 5.89 -10.98
N SER A 22 5.50 5.23 -9.82
CA SER A 22 6.25 5.80 -8.70
C SER A 22 7.70 6.09 -9.07
N TYR A 23 8.36 5.14 -9.72
CA TYR A 23 9.75 5.27 -10.13
C TYR A 23 9.94 6.38 -11.19
N SER A 24 9.05 6.44 -12.17
CA SER A 24 9.07 7.50 -13.19
C SER A 24 8.87 8.88 -12.57
N SER A 25 7.94 9.01 -11.62
CA SER A 25 7.72 10.25 -10.89
C SER A 25 8.96 10.66 -10.10
N TYR A 26 9.61 9.72 -9.45
CA TYR A 26 10.84 9.96 -8.72
C TYR A 26 11.97 10.45 -9.63
N GLN A 27 12.17 9.79 -10.77
CA GLN A 27 13.20 10.17 -11.75
C GLN A 27 12.97 11.59 -12.31
N ASN A 28 11.72 12.02 -12.42
CA ASN A 28 11.36 13.35 -12.89
C ASN A 28 11.23 14.37 -11.75
N SER A 29 11.69 14.04 -10.57
CA SER A 29 11.65 14.88 -9.37
C SER A 29 10.23 15.23 -8.88
N PHE A 30 9.23 14.48 -9.28
CA PHE A 30 7.86 14.59 -8.78
C PHE A 30 7.69 13.76 -7.51
N TYR A 31 8.32 14.20 -6.42
CA TYR A 31 8.44 13.40 -5.20
C TYR A 31 7.11 13.14 -4.50
N ARG A 32 6.20 14.11 -4.50
CA ARG A 32 4.86 13.91 -3.91
C ARG A 32 4.09 12.84 -4.65
N SER A 33 4.11 12.87 -5.98
CA SER A 33 3.49 11.85 -6.82
C SER A 33 4.13 10.49 -6.60
N ALA A 34 5.46 10.43 -6.48
CA ALA A 34 6.19 9.20 -6.21
C ALA A 34 5.76 8.57 -4.87
N ILE A 35 5.59 9.37 -3.82
CA ILE A 35 5.17 8.89 -2.50
C ILE A 35 3.72 8.38 -2.53
N VAL A 36 2.81 9.10 -3.16
CA VAL A 36 1.40 8.68 -3.27
C VAL A 36 1.27 7.36 -4.03
N THR A 37 1.95 7.23 -5.16
CA THR A 37 1.90 5.99 -5.95
C THR A 37 2.63 4.83 -5.26
N LEU A 38 3.67 5.10 -4.49
CA LEU A 38 4.34 4.08 -3.67
C LEU A 38 3.39 3.53 -2.60
N TRP A 39 2.64 4.40 -1.92
CA TRP A 39 1.63 3.97 -0.96
C TRP A 39 0.57 3.09 -1.62
N ASN A 40 0.07 3.49 -2.79
CA ASN A 40 -0.88 2.69 -3.55
C ASN A 40 -0.30 1.33 -3.92
N LEU A 41 0.98 1.27 -4.28
CA LEU A 41 1.68 0.01 -4.53
C LEU A 41 1.65 -0.91 -3.32
N VAL A 42 1.97 -0.39 -2.13
CA VAL A 42 1.97 -1.18 -0.88
C VAL A 42 0.60 -1.79 -0.62
N ILE A 43 -0.44 -0.98 -0.70
CA ILE A 43 -1.81 -1.42 -0.42
C ILE A 43 -2.27 -2.45 -1.46
N CYS A 44 -2.04 -2.22 -2.73
CA CYS A 44 -2.39 -3.17 -3.79
C CYS A 44 -1.65 -4.49 -3.64
N ASP A 45 -0.35 -4.45 -3.38
CA ASP A 45 0.46 -5.66 -3.21
C ASP A 45 -0.05 -6.52 -2.05
N VAL A 46 -0.40 -5.90 -0.94
CA VAL A 46 -0.97 -6.59 0.21
C VAL A 46 -2.32 -7.23 -0.13
N PHE A 47 -3.21 -6.52 -0.83
CA PHE A 47 -4.49 -7.07 -1.27
C PHE A 47 -4.30 -8.29 -2.17
N PHE A 48 -3.40 -8.23 -3.13
CA PHE A 48 -3.16 -9.34 -4.05
C PHE A 48 -2.58 -10.56 -3.32
N LYS A 49 -1.75 -10.33 -2.31
CA LYS A 49 -1.26 -11.42 -1.44
C LYS A 49 -2.38 -12.06 -0.63
N LEU A 50 -3.32 -11.27 -0.11
CA LEU A 50 -4.51 -11.78 0.58
C LEU A 50 -5.39 -12.60 -0.36
N GLU A 51 -5.64 -12.12 -1.58
CA GLU A 51 -6.39 -12.86 -2.59
C GLU A 51 -5.73 -14.21 -2.87
N LYS A 52 -4.42 -14.23 -3.03
CA LYS A 52 -3.68 -15.46 -3.29
C LYS A 52 -3.76 -16.45 -2.13
N LEU A 53 -3.61 -15.97 -0.90
CA LEU A 53 -3.74 -16.81 0.29
C LEU A 53 -5.13 -17.43 0.39
N HIS A 54 -6.17 -16.66 0.09
CA HIS A 54 -7.53 -17.14 0.11
C HIS A 54 -7.82 -18.10 -1.04
N ASP A 55 -7.50 -17.72 -2.27
CA ASP A 55 -7.89 -18.46 -3.47
C ASP A 55 -7.04 -19.71 -3.70
N THR A 56 -5.75 -19.62 -3.41
CA THR A 56 -4.80 -20.72 -3.67
C THR A 56 -4.60 -21.64 -2.46
N TYR A 57 -4.52 -21.05 -1.26
CA TYR A 57 -4.22 -21.77 -0.04
C TYR A 57 -5.42 -21.92 0.90
N ASP A 58 -6.57 -21.47 0.48
CA ASP A 58 -7.83 -21.57 1.22
C ASP A 58 -7.75 -21.00 2.66
N ASP A 59 -6.99 -19.91 2.82
CA ASP A 59 -6.81 -19.25 4.11
C ASP A 59 -8.06 -18.45 4.48
N SER A 60 -8.80 -18.92 5.49
CA SER A 60 -10.05 -18.30 5.93
C SER A 60 -9.85 -16.91 6.56
N VAL A 61 -8.74 -16.71 7.25
CA VAL A 61 -8.43 -15.41 7.88
C VAL A 61 -8.13 -14.36 6.80
N ALA A 62 -7.36 -14.74 5.76
CA ALA A 62 -7.12 -13.87 4.61
C ALA A 62 -8.43 -13.48 3.92
N GLY A 63 -9.35 -14.43 3.76
CA GLY A 63 -10.67 -14.18 3.18
C GLY A 63 -11.51 -13.22 4.01
N GLU A 64 -11.51 -13.37 5.33
CA GLU A 64 -12.22 -12.44 6.24
C GLU A 64 -11.70 -11.02 6.15
N ILE A 65 -10.38 -10.88 6.17
CA ILE A 65 -9.74 -9.56 6.07
C ILE A 65 -10.03 -8.93 4.72
N LEU A 66 -9.89 -9.70 3.65
CA LEU A 66 -10.15 -9.24 2.30
C LEU A 66 -11.60 -8.72 2.15
N ASP A 67 -12.58 -9.50 2.59
CA ASP A 67 -14.00 -9.12 2.51
C ASP A 67 -14.30 -7.84 3.30
N LYS A 68 -13.76 -7.75 4.51
CA LYS A 68 -13.95 -6.57 5.36
C LYS A 68 -13.44 -5.30 4.70
N PHE A 69 -12.23 -5.35 4.15
CA PHE A 69 -11.62 -4.15 3.56
C PHE A 69 -12.15 -3.82 2.17
N ILE A 70 -12.61 -4.80 1.39
CA ILE A 70 -13.35 -4.55 0.15
C ILE A 70 -14.63 -3.77 0.44
N LYS A 71 -15.38 -4.13 1.47
CA LYS A 71 -16.57 -3.40 1.89
C LYS A 71 -16.25 -1.96 2.31
N LEU A 72 -15.16 -1.76 3.04
CA LEU A 72 -14.73 -0.42 3.45
C LEU A 72 -14.33 0.45 2.26
N MET A 73 -13.67 -0.12 1.26
CA MET A 73 -13.32 0.60 0.03
C MET A 73 -14.54 1.07 -0.75
N LYS A 74 -15.62 0.28 -0.75
CA LYS A 74 -16.86 0.61 -1.47
C LYS A 74 -17.69 1.67 -0.75
N GLN A 75 -17.48 1.85 0.54
CA GLN A 75 -18.09 2.92 1.29
C GLN A 75 -17.29 4.19 1.04
N ASN A 76 -17.91 5.23 0.51
CA ASN A 76 -17.28 6.55 0.33
C ASN A 76 -16.98 7.22 1.67
N ASN A 77 -16.38 6.50 2.59
CA ASN A 77 -16.09 6.98 3.92
C ASN A 77 -14.58 7.22 4.04
N PRO A 78 -14.12 8.45 4.36
CA PRO A 78 -12.70 8.77 4.48
C PRO A 78 -12.10 8.24 5.78
N THR A 79 -12.26 6.96 6.05
CA THR A 79 -11.62 6.33 7.20
C THR A 79 -10.22 5.85 6.84
N ASN A 80 -9.35 5.73 7.84
CA ASN A 80 -7.99 5.20 7.68
C ASN A 80 -8.00 3.66 7.52
N TRP A 81 -8.85 3.16 6.60
CA TRP A 81 -8.97 1.72 6.40
C TRP A 81 -7.65 1.07 5.96
N GLU A 82 -6.84 1.80 5.22
CA GLU A 82 -5.56 1.31 4.71
C GLU A 82 -4.58 0.99 5.84
N LEU A 83 -4.44 1.87 6.82
CA LEU A 83 -3.59 1.64 7.98
C LEU A 83 -4.14 0.50 8.83
N ASN A 84 -5.46 0.48 9.05
CA ASN A 84 -6.13 -0.60 9.79
C ASN A 84 -5.94 -1.95 9.11
N LEU A 85 -5.95 -1.99 7.77
CA LEU A 85 -5.64 -3.20 7.00
C LEU A 85 -4.24 -3.71 7.33
N LEU A 86 -3.24 -2.85 7.29
CA LEU A 86 -1.85 -3.22 7.57
C LEU A 86 -1.67 -3.70 9.01
N GLU A 87 -2.31 -3.05 9.97
CA GLU A 87 -2.28 -3.46 11.38
C GLU A 87 -2.91 -4.85 11.58
N GLU A 88 -4.04 -5.08 10.95
CA GLU A 88 -4.74 -6.36 11.06
C GLU A 88 -3.97 -7.50 10.39
N ILE A 89 -3.34 -7.25 9.24
CA ILE A 89 -2.47 -8.20 8.57
C ILE A 89 -1.27 -8.55 9.43
N SER A 90 -0.64 -7.55 10.06
CA SER A 90 0.49 -7.77 10.95
C SER A 90 0.12 -8.64 12.15
N SER A 91 -1.03 -8.38 12.76
CA SER A 91 -1.44 -9.08 13.99
C SER A 91 -2.08 -10.45 13.74
N ARG A 92 -2.82 -10.64 12.66
CA ARG A 92 -3.61 -11.85 12.42
C ARG A 92 -2.96 -12.88 11.49
N ILE A 93 -2.20 -12.43 10.50
CA ILE A 93 -1.62 -13.31 9.46
C ILE A 93 -0.09 -13.29 9.50
N HIS A 94 0.51 -12.24 10.05
CA HIS A 94 1.96 -12.05 10.12
C HIS A 94 2.64 -11.98 8.75
N LEU A 95 1.95 -11.45 7.72
CA LEU A 95 2.56 -11.17 6.42
C LEU A 95 3.60 -10.06 6.51
N ILE A 96 3.43 -9.17 7.46
CA ILE A 96 4.39 -8.10 7.77
C ILE A 96 4.74 -8.16 9.25
N ASP A 97 5.98 -7.90 9.60
CA ASP A 97 6.42 -7.85 10.98
C ASP A 97 6.20 -6.44 11.59
N SER A 98 6.51 -6.29 12.88
CA SER A 98 6.32 -5.02 13.57
C SER A 98 7.23 -3.91 13.05
N ILE A 99 8.42 -4.25 12.58
CA ILE A 99 9.36 -3.28 12.02
C ILE A 99 8.85 -2.77 10.67
N GLU A 100 8.39 -3.69 9.81
CA GLU A 100 7.77 -3.34 8.54
C GLU A 100 6.52 -2.49 8.73
N LEU A 101 5.68 -2.85 9.71
CA LEU A 101 4.47 -2.09 10.03
C LEU A 101 4.82 -0.64 10.41
N GLU A 102 5.85 -0.41 11.23
CA GLU A 102 6.28 0.93 11.59
C GLU A 102 6.77 1.73 10.38
N LYS A 103 7.48 1.08 9.45
CA LYS A 103 7.90 1.71 8.20
C LYS A 103 6.69 2.12 7.35
N PHE A 104 5.67 1.26 7.26
CA PHE A 104 4.45 1.58 6.54
C PHE A 104 3.65 2.71 7.19
N LYS A 105 3.61 2.77 8.51
CA LYS A 105 3.01 3.90 9.23
C LYS A 105 3.72 5.22 8.91
N HIS A 106 5.05 5.19 8.83
CA HIS A 106 5.82 6.36 8.43
C HIS A 106 5.51 6.77 6.98
N LEU A 107 5.47 5.82 6.07
CA LEU A 107 5.12 6.06 4.67
C LEU A 107 3.70 6.64 4.55
N GLN A 108 2.76 6.16 5.34
CA GLN A 108 1.39 6.67 5.37
C GLN A 108 1.35 8.16 5.78
N LYS A 109 2.16 8.55 6.74
CA LYS A 109 2.28 9.96 7.13
C LYS A 109 2.85 10.81 6.00
N LEU A 110 3.88 10.32 5.32
CA LEU A 110 4.45 11.02 4.16
C LEU A 110 3.42 11.14 3.03
N ARG A 111 2.66 10.07 2.79
CA ARG A 111 1.57 10.09 1.80
C ARG A 111 0.52 11.14 2.13
N HIS A 112 0.10 11.21 3.39
CA HIS A 112 -0.87 12.19 3.85
C HIS A 112 -0.37 13.62 3.60
N LEU A 113 0.86 13.92 3.99
CA LEU A 113 1.48 15.22 3.77
C LEU A 113 1.64 15.54 2.28
N SER A 114 1.94 14.54 1.46
CA SER A 114 2.14 14.71 0.03
C SER A 114 0.84 14.91 -0.74
N ALA A 115 -0.26 14.35 -0.26
CA ALA A 115 -1.57 14.43 -0.91
C ALA A 115 -2.36 15.71 -0.55
N HIS A 116 -1.96 16.40 0.51
CA HIS A 116 -2.67 17.59 0.98
C HIS A 116 -1.80 18.84 0.84
N PRO A 117 -2.38 19.97 0.46
CA PRO A 117 -1.61 21.22 0.35
C PRO A 117 -1.16 21.71 1.73
N ILE A 118 0.09 22.15 1.79
CA ILE A 118 0.62 22.79 2.99
C ILE A 118 0.49 24.29 2.77
N ILE A 119 -0.32 24.94 3.60
CA ILE A 119 -0.49 26.38 3.57
C ILE A 119 0.29 26.97 4.73
N GLU A 120 1.38 27.67 4.41
CA GLU A 120 2.11 28.43 5.40
C GLU A 120 1.40 29.76 5.64
N LYS A 121 1.13 30.04 6.91
CA LYS A 121 0.58 31.35 7.29
C LYS A 121 1.73 32.25 7.70
N ASP A 122 1.87 33.37 7.01
CA ASP A 122 2.74 34.44 7.45
C ASP A 122 2.13 35.09 8.71
N ASN A 123 2.90 35.06 9.77
CA ASN A 123 2.54 35.74 11.01
C ASN A 123 3.07 37.20 10.97
#